data_8b2f4476a3ab134e46b3352f445a8f6f
#
_entry.id   8b2f4476a3ab134e46b3352f445a8f6f
#
_cell.length_a   1.000
_cell.length_b   1.000
_cell.length_c   1.000
_cell.angle_alpha   90.00
_cell.angle_beta   90.00
_cell.angle_gamma   90.00
#
_symmetry.space_group_name_H-M   'P 1'
#
loop_
_entity.id
_entity.type
_entity.pdbx_description
1 polymer ?
#
loop_
_entity_poly.entity_id
_entity_poly.type
_entity_poly.pdbx_seq_one_letter_code
_entity_poly.pdbx_strand_id
1 'polypeptide(L)'
;MKRFLIALAAVALTAPVFAETVEDYSETINKFKNNPTVSPYFNSAYGYAVLPTIGKGGVGIGGARGKGQVYRGGNVTGFVTMTQLSIGLQLGGQSYSQVIFLEDQRAYDDFTSGNFEFSADASAVAITASAQASAGTTGTGASAGAGGTAGEQKDSDYRKGMMIFTIAKGGLMYEAAVAGQKYKFTPLQ
;
A
#
# COMPACT_ATOMS: atom_id res chain seq x y z
N MET A 1 -9.85 30.66 -61.02
CA MET A 1 -10.17 30.43 -59.60
C MET A 1 -9.74 29.02 -59.25
N LYS A 2 -8.57 28.87 -58.62
CA LYS A 2 -8.01 27.56 -58.22
C LYS A 2 -8.38 27.32 -56.76
N ARG A 3 -9.21 26.32 -56.45
CA ARG A 3 -9.57 25.89 -55.11
C ARG A 3 -8.48 24.97 -54.55
N PHE A 4 -7.71 25.42 -53.58
CA PHE A 4 -6.80 24.59 -52.81
C PHE A 4 -7.59 23.83 -51.75
N LEU A 5 -7.67 22.51 -51.88
CA LEU A 5 -8.13 21.59 -50.82
C LEU A 5 -6.95 21.30 -49.87
N ILE A 6 -7.01 21.80 -48.66
CA ILE A 6 -6.07 21.44 -47.61
C ILE A 6 -6.60 20.18 -46.96
N ALA A 7 -5.96 19.05 -47.21
CA ALA A 7 -6.23 17.81 -46.51
C ALA A 7 -5.52 17.83 -45.12
N LEU A 8 -6.30 17.95 -44.07
CA LEU A 8 -5.82 17.86 -42.69
C LEU A 8 -5.62 16.38 -42.35
N ALA A 9 -4.38 15.90 -42.35
CA ALA A 9 -4.03 14.57 -41.90
C ALA A 9 -4.02 14.54 -40.35
N ALA A 10 -5.03 13.93 -39.74
CA ALA A 10 -5.05 13.65 -38.33
C ALA A 10 -4.10 12.49 -38.02
N VAL A 11 -2.92 12.79 -37.48
CA VAL A 11 -2.01 11.78 -36.94
C VAL A 11 -2.54 11.36 -35.57
N ALA A 12 -3.16 10.20 -35.50
CA ALA A 12 -3.53 9.57 -34.25
C ALA A 12 -2.25 9.08 -33.56
N LEU A 13 -1.78 9.81 -32.54
CA LEU A 13 -0.75 9.33 -31.63
C LEU A 13 -1.37 8.21 -30.77
N THR A 14 -1.18 6.97 -31.18
CA THR A 14 -1.40 5.81 -30.31
C THR A 14 -0.22 5.73 -29.33
N ALA A 15 -0.43 6.18 -28.08
CA ALA A 15 0.53 5.96 -27.02
C ALA A 15 0.64 4.43 -26.80
N PRO A 16 1.87 3.87 -26.69
CA PRO A 16 2.03 2.46 -26.37
C PRO A 16 1.44 2.20 -24.98
N VAL A 17 0.42 1.35 -24.91
CA VAL A 17 -0.07 0.79 -23.65
C VAL A 17 0.97 -0.23 -23.23
N PHE A 18 1.85 0.15 -22.29
CA PHE A 18 2.72 -0.82 -21.62
C PHE A 18 1.83 -1.68 -20.73
N ALA A 19 1.64 -2.93 -21.07
CA ALA A 19 1.00 -3.91 -20.19
C ALA A 19 1.88 -4.05 -18.93
N GLU A 20 1.31 -3.83 -17.76
CA GLU A 20 1.99 -4.15 -16.49
C GLU A 20 2.12 -5.68 -16.42
N THR A 21 3.33 -6.17 -16.17
CA THR A 21 3.61 -7.59 -16.01
C THR A 21 3.55 -7.99 -14.54
N VAL A 22 3.04 -9.19 -14.28
CA VAL A 22 3.03 -9.77 -12.93
C VAL A 22 4.48 -10.01 -12.50
N GLU A 23 4.87 -9.40 -11.39
CA GLU A 23 6.18 -9.55 -10.77
C GLU A 23 6.10 -10.53 -9.59
N ASP A 24 7.23 -11.16 -9.25
CA ASP A 24 7.31 -12.02 -8.07
C ASP A 24 7.51 -11.19 -6.80
N TYR A 25 6.46 -11.12 -5.96
CA TYR A 25 6.50 -10.45 -4.66
C TYR A 25 6.63 -11.42 -3.47
N SER A 26 7.00 -12.68 -3.72
CA SER A 26 7.10 -13.73 -2.72
C SER A 26 8.02 -13.35 -1.56
N GLU A 27 9.16 -12.69 -1.82
CA GLU A 27 10.08 -12.22 -0.78
C GLU A 27 9.39 -11.26 0.20
N THR A 28 8.66 -10.28 -0.33
CA THR A 28 7.94 -9.31 0.51
C THR A 28 6.79 -9.97 1.26
N ILE A 29 6.03 -10.82 0.58
CA ILE A 29 4.93 -11.59 1.18
C ILE A 29 5.45 -12.46 2.34
N ASN A 30 6.58 -13.13 2.14
CA ASN A 30 7.19 -13.98 3.17
C ASN A 30 7.69 -13.17 4.37
N LYS A 31 8.23 -11.95 4.16
CA LYS A 31 8.57 -11.05 5.28
C LYS A 31 7.37 -10.73 6.17
N PHE A 32 6.21 -10.50 5.58
CA PHE A 32 4.97 -10.28 6.34
C PHE A 32 4.45 -11.58 6.97
N LYS A 33 4.46 -12.70 6.24
CA LYS A 33 4.01 -14.01 6.74
C LYS A 33 4.83 -14.52 7.92
N ASN A 34 6.13 -14.19 7.97
CA ASN A 34 6.99 -14.58 9.08
C ASN A 34 6.73 -13.80 10.38
N ASN A 35 5.91 -12.74 10.31
CA ASN A 35 5.51 -12.02 11.51
C ASN A 35 4.24 -12.66 12.10
N PRO A 36 4.27 -13.11 13.38
CA PRO A 36 3.15 -13.83 14.00
C PRO A 36 1.89 -12.97 14.14
N THR A 37 2.01 -11.65 14.22
CA THR A 37 0.87 -10.72 14.26
C THR A 37 0.19 -10.61 12.90
N VAL A 38 0.94 -10.71 11.81
CA VAL A 38 0.43 -10.52 10.44
C VAL A 38 -0.01 -11.83 9.80
N SER A 39 0.68 -12.92 10.12
CA SER A 39 0.47 -14.24 9.51
C SER A 39 -1.01 -14.70 9.46
N PRO A 40 -1.81 -14.51 10.53
CA PRO A 40 -3.21 -14.95 10.54
C PRO A 40 -4.06 -14.27 9.46
N TYR A 41 -3.78 -13.03 9.13
CA TYR A 41 -4.55 -12.27 8.12
C TYR A 41 -4.43 -12.85 6.72
N PHE A 42 -3.29 -13.47 6.36
CA PHE A 42 -3.15 -14.13 5.07
C PHE A 42 -4.10 -15.31 4.88
N ASN A 43 -4.57 -15.91 5.99
CA ASN A 43 -5.49 -17.05 5.96
C ASN A 43 -6.97 -16.63 6.09
N SER A 44 -7.25 -15.49 6.73
CA SER A 44 -8.60 -15.02 7.04
C SER A 44 -9.13 -13.97 6.07
N ALA A 45 -8.27 -13.16 5.47
CA ALA A 45 -8.70 -12.10 4.56
C ALA A 45 -9.26 -12.65 3.25
N TYR A 46 -10.29 -11.99 2.72
CA TYR A 46 -10.85 -12.27 1.39
C TYR A 46 -9.87 -11.99 0.26
N GLY A 47 -9.07 -10.93 0.42
CA GLY A 47 -7.99 -10.55 -0.48
C GLY A 47 -6.98 -9.65 0.20
N TYR A 48 -5.88 -9.36 -0.48
CA TYR A 48 -4.88 -8.44 0.05
C TYR A 48 -4.12 -7.74 -1.09
N ALA A 49 -3.59 -6.56 -0.80
CA ALA A 49 -2.69 -5.84 -1.69
C ALA A 49 -1.28 -5.80 -1.08
N VAL A 50 -0.24 -6.01 -1.89
CA VAL A 50 1.16 -5.93 -1.48
C VAL A 50 1.88 -4.88 -2.31
N LEU A 51 2.51 -3.92 -1.63
CA LEU A 51 3.38 -2.92 -2.21
C LEU A 51 4.81 -3.17 -1.69
N PRO A 52 5.69 -3.79 -2.49
CA PRO A 52 7.02 -4.17 -2.03
C PRO A 52 7.88 -2.98 -1.65
N THR A 53 7.71 -1.87 -2.35
CA THR A 53 8.48 -0.66 -2.08
C THR A 53 7.63 0.58 -2.31
N ILE A 54 7.48 1.36 -1.24
CA ILE A 54 6.94 2.71 -1.28
C ILE A 54 8.09 3.64 -0.93
N GLY A 55 8.46 4.51 -1.85
CA GLY A 55 9.43 5.56 -1.61
C GLY A 55 8.73 6.82 -1.09
N LYS A 56 9.27 7.41 -0.02
CA LYS A 56 8.79 8.65 0.59
C LYS A 56 9.94 9.65 0.63
N GLY A 57 9.69 10.89 0.21
CA GLY A 57 10.71 11.93 0.24
C GLY A 57 10.12 13.32 0.04
N GLY A 58 10.93 14.34 0.34
CA GLY A 58 10.57 15.75 0.15
C GLY A 58 11.27 16.66 1.15
N VAL A 59 11.22 17.96 0.85
CA VAL A 59 11.68 19.06 1.72
C VAL A 59 10.57 20.11 1.74
N GLY A 60 9.92 20.28 2.89
CA GLY A 60 8.77 21.18 3.06
C GLY A 60 7.45 20.61 2.51
N ILE A 61 7.42 20.20 1.27
CA ILE A 61 6.35 19.42 0.65
C ILE A 61 6.95 18.07 0.30
N GLY A 62 6.35 17.00 0.79
CA GLY A 62 6.78 15.64 0.56
C GLY A 62 5.73 14.84 -0.20
N GLY A 63 6.15 13.68 -0.69
CA GLY A 63 5.26 12.71 -1.30
C GLY A 63 5.74 11.30 -1.11
N ALA A 64 4.82 10.37 -1.26
CA ALA A 64 5.15 8.96 -1.33
C ALA A 64 4.51 8.34 -2.58
N ARG A 65 5.19 7.36 -3.15
CA ARG A 65 4.71 6.59 -4.30
C ARG A 65 5.18 5.16 -4.22
N GLY A 66 4.30 4.24 -4.59
CA GLY A 66 4.61 2.82 -4.71
C GLY A 66 3.72 2.14 -5.73
N LYS A 67 4.20 1.01 -6.24
CA LYS A 67 3.43 0.09 -7.07
C LYS A 67 3.29 -1.24 -6.33
N GLY A 68 2.21 -1.96 -6.63
CA GLY A 68 1.93 -3.23 -6.00
C GLY A 68 0.96 -4.07 -6.81
N GLN A 69 0.63 -5.22 -6.25
CA GLN A 69 -0.31 -6.17 -6.81
C GLN A 69 -1.40 -6.49 -5.80
N VAL A 70 -2.60 -6.77 -6.32
CA VAL A 70 -3.76 -7.19 -5.54
C VAL A 70 -3.98 -8.68 -5.76
N TYR A 71 -4.24 -9.39 -4.67
CA TYR A 71 -4.40 -10.84 -4.64
C TYR A 71 -5.77 -11.22 -4.10
N ARG A 72 -6.35 -12.28 -4.67
CA ARG A 72 -7.55 -12.94 -4.18
C ARG A 72 -7.42 -14.44 -4.38
N GLY A 73 -7.62 -15.22 -3.31
CA GLY A 73 -7.44 -16.67 -3.36
C GLY A 73 -6.05 -17.11 -3.82
N GLY A 74 -5.00 -16.34 -3.49
CA GLY A 74 -3.61 -16.61 -3.87
C GLY A 74 -3.21 -16.19 -5.28
N ASN A 75 -4.15 -15.70 -6.11
CA ASN A 75 -3.89 -15.27 -7.49
C ASN A 75 -3.86 -13.75 -7.59
N VAL A 76 -2.99 -13.23 -8.45
CA VAL A 76 -2.96 -11.80 -8.80
C VAL A 76 -4.22 -11.47 -9.61
N THR A 77 -4.95 -10.43 -9.17
CA THR A 77 -6.17 -9.97 -9.84
C THR A 77 -5.99 -8.61 -10.51
N GLY A 78 -4.92 -7.90 -10.20
CA GLY A 78 -4.61 -6.62 -10.80
C GLY A 78 -3.44 -5.93 -10.14
N PHE A 79 -3.18 -4.74 -10.62
CA PHE A 79 -2.10 -3.87 -10.18
C PHE A 79 -2.64 -2.69 -9.39
N VAL A 80 -1.85 -2.16 -8.47
CA VAL A 80 -2.20 -0.99 -7.70
C VAL A 80 -1.04 0.00 -7.69
N THR A 81 -1.35 1.27 -7.91
CA THR A 81 -0.40 2.38 -7.72
C THR A 81 -0.86 3.24 -6.56
N MET A 82 0.01 3.43 -5.58
CA MET A 82 -0.21 4.30 -4.44
C MET A 82 0.50 5.63 -4.64
N THR A 83 -0.19 6.72 -4.30
CA THR A 83 0.36 8.08 -4.21
C THR A 83 -0.12 8.75 -2.94
N GLN A 84 0.75 9.54 -2.31
CA GLN A 84 0.41 10.32 -1.12
C GLN A 84 1.13 11.66 -1.20
N LEU A 85 0.44 12.74 -0.87
CA LEU A 85 1.05 14.04 -0.63
C LEU A 85 1.13 14.27 0.87
N SER A 86 2.25 14.77 1.34
CA SER A 86 2.46 15.14 2.74
C SER A 86 3.04 16.55 2.83
N ILE A 87 2.51 17.32 3.79
CA ILE A 87 3.05 18.65 4.13
C ILE A 87 3.76 18.49 5.48
N GLY A 88 5.02 18.85 5.55
CA GLY A 88 5.79 18.78 6.79
C GLY A 88 7.30 18.81 6.57
N LEU A 89 8.03 19.05 7.66
CA LEU A 89 9.49 19.02 7.69
C LEU A 89 9.97 17.56 7.68
N GLN A 90 10.01 16.95 6.49
CA GLN A 90 10.62 15.64 6.32
C GLN A 90 11.95 15.84 5.61
N LEU A 91 13.05 15.69 6.34
CA LEU A 91 14.40 15.68 5.81
C LEU A 91 14.80 14.23 5.54
N GLY A 92 15.02 13.89 4.26
CA GLY A 92 15.53 12.59 3.85
C GLY A 92 14.53 11.73 3.07
N GLY A 93 15.06 10.71 2.41
CA GLY A 93 14.29 9.68 1.73
C GLY A 93 14.11 8.47 2.65
N GLN A 94 12.89 7.94 2.71
CA GLN A 94 12.56 6.70 3.39
C GLN A 94 11.89 5.75 2.42
N SER A 95 12.04 4.46 2.65
CA SER A 95 11.29 3.45 1.92
C SER A 95 10.71 2.42 2.88
N TYR A 96 9.57 1.87 2.52
CA TYR A 96 8.88 0.84 3.29
C TYR A 96 8.10 -0.09 2.38
N SER A 97 7.79 -1.28 2.90
CA SER A 97 6.84 -2.20 2.30
C SER A 97 5.50 -2.10 3.01
N GLN A 98 4.41 -2.34 2.30
CA GLN A 98 3.06 -2.30 2.86
C GLN A 98 2.25 -3.51 2.40
N VAL A 99 1.44 -4.06 3.32
CA VAL A 99 0.37 -5.00 3.00
C VAL A 99 -0.94 -4.44 3.52
N ILE A 100 -2.00 -4.59 2.73
CA ILE A 100 -3.36 -4.19 3.06
C ILE A 100 -4.22 -5.42 2.94
N PHE A 101 -4.79 -5.90 4.04
CA PHE A 101 -5.75 -6.99 4.05
C PHE A 101 -7.15 -6.45 3.91
N LEU A 102 -7.95 -7.13 3.11
CA LEU A 102 -9.34 -6.82 2.78
C LEU A 102 -10.19 -7.94 3.37
N GLU A 103 -10.98 -7.62 4.39
CA GLU A 103 -11.68 -8.56 5.24
C GLU A 103 -12.67 -9.41 4.47
N ASP A 104 -13.48 -8.75 3.65
CA ASP A 104 -14.60 -9.32 2.92
C ASP A 104 -14.66 -8.85 1.46
N GLN A 105 -15.63 -9.37 0.72
CA GLN A 105 -15.85 -9.00 -0.66
C GLN A 105 -16.15 -7.51 -0.82
N ARG A 106 -16.92 -6.91 0.10
CA ARG A 106 -17.25 -5.47 0.05
C ARG A 106 -16.00 -4.61 0.14
N ALA A 107 -15.11 -4.89 1.11
CA ALA A 107 -13.85 -4.17 1.26
C ALA A 107 -12.93 -4.35 0.03
N TYR A 108 -12.94 -5.56 -0.54
CA TYR A 108 -12.21 -5.84 -1.78
C TYR A 108 -12.75 -5.03 -2.96
N ASP A 109 -14.07 -5.04 -3.17
CA ASP A 109 -14.72 -4.31 -4.26
C ASP A 109 -14.54 -2.80 -4.10
N ASP A 110 -14.63 -2.27 -2.88
CA ASP A 110 -14.37 -0.86 -2.57
C ASP A 110 -12.92 -0.48 -2.92
N PHE A 111 -11.94 -1.29 -2.51
CA PHE A 111 -10.52 -1.04 -2.78
C PHE A 111 -10.18 -1.14 -4.28
N THR A 112 -10.82 -2.05 -5.01
CA THR A 112 -10.59 -2.31 -6.44
C THR A 112 -11.55 -1.56 -7.37
N SER A 113 -12.36 -0.64 -6.85
CA SER A 113 -13.31 0.16 -7.64
C SER A 113 -12.68 1.11 -8.67
N GLY A 114 -11.36 1.23 -8.65
CA GLY A 114 -10.56 2.05 -9.56
C GLY A 114 -9.75 3.12 -8.84
N ASN A 115 -10.39 3.97 -8.04
CA ASN A 115 -9.72 5.00 -7.24
C ASN A 115 -10.20 4.88 -5.78
N PHE A 116 -9.29 4.57 -4.88
CA PHE A 116 -9.54 4.45 -3.46
C PHE A 116 -8.64 5.42 -2.67
N GLU A 117 -9.16 6.02 -1.61
CA GLU A 117 -8.39 6.90 -0.72
C GLU A 117 -8.69 6.57 0.74
N PHE A 118 -7.62 6.39 1.53
CA PHE A 118 -7.77 6.25 2.97
C PHE A 118 -8.16 7.57 3.61
N SER A 119 -9.21 7.53 4.42
CA SER A 119 -9.67 8.67 5.22
C SER A 119 -8.63 9.07 6.29
N ALA A 120 -8.83 10.25 6.87
CA ALA A 120 -7.92 10.82 7.85
C ALA A 120 -7.78 9.98 9.15
N ASP A 121 -8.74 9.12 9.43
CA ASP A 121 -8.76 8.20 10.57
C ASP A 121 -8.07 6.85 10.29
N ALA A 122 -7.59 6.62 9.06
CA ALA A 122 -6.88 5.39 8.72
C ALA A 122 -5.48 5.37 9.35
N SER A 123 -5.11 4.25 9.91
CA SER A 123 -3.80 4.01 10.51
C SER A 123 -3.25 2.65 10.09
N ALA A 124 -1.93 2.52 10.04
CA ALA A 124 -1.25 1.26 9.80
C ALA A 124 -0.48 0.83 11.05
N VAL A 125 -0.33 -0.47 11.19
CA VAL A 125 0.55 -1.05 12.22
C VAL A 125 1.97 -1.14 11.65
N ALA A 126 2.90 -0.39 12.24
CA ALA A 126 4.31 -0.44 11.88
C ALA A 126 4.97 -1.66 12.54
N ILE A 127 5.57 -2.51 11.73
CA ILE A 127 6.35 -3.66 12.19
C ILE A 127 7.81 -3.24 12.22
N THR A 128 8.40 -3.23 13.42
CA THR A 128 9.82 -2.94 13.61
C THR A 128 10.66 -4.23 13.58
N ALA A 129 11.91 -4.14 13.16
CA ALA A 129 12.82 -5.28 13.15
C ALA A 129 13.04 -5.89 14.55
N SER A 130 12.92 -5.06 15.61
CA SER A 130 12.98 -5.52 17.00
C SER A 130 11.75 -6.36 17.39
N ALA A 131 10.57 -6.08 16.83
CA ALA A 131 9.39 -6.90 17.05
C ALA A 131 9.49 -8.27 16.34
N GLN A 132 10.26 -8.37 15.26
CA GLN A 132 10.54 -9.65 14.60
C GLN A 132 11.52 -10.52 15.42
N ALA A 133 12.45 -9.91 16.15
CA ALA A 133 13.40 -10.63 16.98
C ALA A 133 12.81 -11.09 18.33
N SER A 134 11.78 -10.41 18.84
CA SER A 134 11.14 -10.73 20.11
C SER A 134 10.01 -11.76 20.03
N ALA A 135 9.65 -12.22 18.81
CA ALA A 135 8.69 -13.30 18.61
C ALA A 135 9.18 -14.67 19.17
N GLY A 136 10.40 -14.73 19.65
CA GLY A 136 10.98 -15.90 20.37
C GLY A 136 10.77 -15.88 21.88
N THR A 137 10.41 -14.75 22.51
CA THR A 137 10.26 -14.64 23.97
C THR A 137 9.19 -13.60 24.31
N THR A 138 8.03 -14.09 24.73
CA THR A 138 6.93 -13.39 25.42
C THR A 138 6.39 -12.09 24.79
N GLY A 139 5.13 -12.17 24.37
CA GLY A 139 4.37 -11.07 23.77
C GLY A 139 4.26 -9.83 24.65
N THR A 140 4.67 -8.73 24.09
CA THR A 140 4.09 -7.39 24.31
C THR A 140 4.51 -6.52 23.12
N GLY A 141 3.57 -6.28 22.21
CA GLY A 141 3.76 -5.38 21.07
C GLY A 141 3.85 -3.94 21.54
N ALA A 142 4.99 -3.31 21.36
CA ALA A 142 5.12 -1.87 21.58
C ALA A 142 4.63 -1.14 20.32
N SER A 143 3.43 -0.56 20.37
CA SER A 143 2.97 0.43 19.41
C SER A 143 3.60 1.77 19.74
N ALA A 144 4.65 2.18 19.01
CA ALA A 144 5.19 3.52 19.09
C ALA A 144 4.48 4.42 18.06
N GLY A 145 3.30 4.93 18.43
CA GLY A 145 2.62 6.02 17.76
C GLY A 145 2.62 7.23 18.67
N ALA A 146 3.39 8.26 18.36
CA ALA A 146 3.32 9.53 19.07
C ALA A 146 2.07 10.28 18.61
N GLY A 147 1.02 10.32 19.45
CA GLY A 147 -0.14 11.17 19.21
C GLY A 147 -1.52 10.57 19.43
N GLY A 148 -1.61 9.33 19.87
CA GLY A 148 -2.87 8.72 20.30
C GLY A 148 -2.62 7.87 21.53
N THR A 149 -3.43 8.06 22.58
CA THR A 149 -3.45 7.23 23.79
C THR A 149 -3.19 5.78 23.43
N ALA A 150 -2.18 5.18 24.03
CA ALA A 150 -1.93 3.74 24.01
C ALA A 150 -3.15 3.04 24.63
N GLY A 151 -4.18 2.84 23.80
CA GLY A 151 -5.28 1.95 24.09
C GLY A 151 -4.83 0.55 23.73
N GLU A 152 -4.93 -0.34 24.69
CA GLU A 152 -4.82 -1.78 24.49
C GLU A 152 -5.50 -2.12 23.17
N GLN A 153 -4.70 -2.53 22.17
CA GLN A 153 -5.24 -3.08 20.93
C GLN A 153 -5.71 -4.50 21.22
N LYS A 154 -6.84 -4.55 21.88
CA LYS A 154 -7.64 -5.74 22.05
C LYS A 154 -8.26 -6.01 20.69
N ASP A 155 -7.88 -7.17 20.12
CA ASP A 155 -8.46 -7.80 18.96
C ASP A 155 -8.45 -7.03 17.63
N SER A 156 -7.59 -7.47 16.74
CA SER A 156 -7.74 -7.63 15.28
C SER A 156 -8.95 -6.92 14.64
N ASP A 157 -9.16 -5.63 14.84
CA ASP A 157 -10.30 -5.00 14.23
C ASP A 157 -9.90 -4.37 12.91
N TYR A 158 -10.34 -5.02 11.82
CA TYR A 158 -10.41 -4.38 10.53
C TYR A 158 -11.16 -3.05 10.66
N ARG A 159 -10.50 -1.96 10.32
CA ARG A 159 -11.17 -0.66 10.25
C ARG A 159 -11.80 -0.51 8.87
N LYS A 160 -13.12 -0.40 8.81
CA LYS A 160 -13.88 -0.37 7.55
C LYS A 160 -13.57 -1.55 6.63
N GLY A 161 -13.30 -2.72 7.21
CA GLY A 161 -12.96 -3.94 6.47
C GLY A 161 -11.52 -4.00 5.96
N MET A 162 -10.62 -3.13 6.45
CA MET A 162 -9.22 -3.10 6.03
C MET A 162 -8.27 -3.12 7.21
N MET A 163 -7.18 -3.91 7.11
CA MET A 163 -6.08 -3.93 8.07
C MET A 163 -4.76 -3.71 7.33
N ILE A 164 -3.94 -2.80 7.84
CA ILE A 164 -2.75 -2.32 7.14
C ILE A 164 -1.52 -2.55 8.00
N PHE A 165 -0.50 -3.17 7.41
CA PHE A 165 0.81 -3.33 8.04
C PHE A 165 1.92 -2.77 7.16
N THR A 166 2.94 -2.21 7.80
CA THR A 166 4.11 -1.65 7.12
C THR A 166 5.41 -2.15 7.75
N ILE A 167 6.42 -2.35 6.91
CA ILE A 167 7.79 -2.69 7.32
C ILE A 167 8.74 -1.66 6.73
N ALA A 168 9.46 -0.93 7.58
CA ALA A 168 10.48 0.03 7.15
C ALA A 168 11.65 -0.68 6.46
N LYS A 169 12.19 -0.08 5.41
CA LYS A 169 13.41 -0.52 4.72
C LYS A 169 14.54 0.45 5.07
N GLY A 170 15.55 -0.05 5.78
CA GLY A 170 16.80 0.70 6.00
C GLY A 170 16.70 1.89 6.95
N GLY A 171 15.83 1.85 7.95
CA GLY A 171 15.74 2.91 8.96
C GLY A 171 14.65 2.70 10.00
N LEU A 172 14.61 3.59 11.01
CA LEU A 172 13.52 3.66 11.95
C LEU A 172 12.36 4.41 11.29
N MET A 173 11.21 3.76 11.17
CA MET A 173 9.98 4.40 10.74
C MET A 173 9.20 4.82 11.99
N TYR A 174 9.19 6.11 12.27
CA TYR A 174 8.51 6.64 13.45
C TYR A 174 7.00 6.68 13.30
N GLU A 175 6.49 6.70 12.04
CA GLU A 175 5.06 6.80 11.78
C GLU A 175 4.71 6.17 10.44
N ALA A 176 3.74 5.26 10.47
CA ALA A 176 3.11 4.68 9.29
C ALA A 176 1.79 5.41 8.98
N ALA A 177 1.87 6.72 8.72
CA ALA A 177 0.70 7.49 8.35
C ALA A 177 0.20 7.05 6.97
N VAL A 178 -0.97 6.43 6.94
CA VAL A 178 -1.65 6.01 5.69
C VAL A 178 -2.78 6.95 5.29
N ALA A 179 -3.14 7.88 6.16
CA ALA A 179 -4.13 8.91 5.88
C ALA A 179 -3.77 9.67 4.60
N GLY A 180 -4.75 9.85 3.70
CA GLY A 180 -4.56 10.50 2.41
C GLY A 180 -3.73 9.72 1.39
N GLN A 181 -3.44 8.44 1.63
CA GLN A 181 -2.93 7.55 0.58
C GLN A 181 -4.02 7.28 -0.44
N LYS A 182 -3.73 7.57 -1.70
CA LYS A 182 -4.61 7.32 -2.85
C LYS A 182 -4.12 6.13 -3.62
N TYR A 183 -5.02 5.24 -3.97
CA TYR A 183 -4.75 4.02 -4.71
C TYR A 183 -5.52 4.02 -6.00
N LYS A 184 -4.82 3.73 -7.10
CA LYS A 184 -5.43 3.47 -8.40
C LYS A 184 -5.26 2.00 -8.72
N PHE A 185 -6.38 1.29 -8.85
CA PHE A 185 -6.40 -0.10 -9.26
C PHE A 185 -6.53 -0.23 -10.79
N THR A 186 -5.84 -1.22 -11.35
CA THR A 186 -5.93 -1.63 -12.75
C THR A 186 -6.06 -3.16 -12.78
N PRO A 187 -7.17 -3.71 -13.28
CA PRO A 187 -7.36 -5.15 -13.33
C PRO A 187 -6.32 -5.82 -14.23
N LEU A 188 -5.96 -7.06 -13.90
CA LEU A 188 -5.17 -7.92 -14.77
C LEU A 188 -6.00 -8.25 -16.04
N GLN A 189 -5.42 -8.03 -17.19
CA GLN A 189 -6.05 -8.32 -18.49
C GLN A 189 -5.78 -9.76 -18.92
#